data_e951b4ef15df4ed4bcf4573001afbac1
#
_entry.id   e951b4ef15df4ed4bcf4573001afbac1
#
_cell.length_a   1.000
_cell.length_b   1.000
_cell.length_c   1.000
_cell.angle_alpha   90.00
_cell.angle_beta   90.00
_cell.angle_gamma   90.00
#
_symmetry.space_group_name_H-M   'P 1'
#
loop_
_entity.id
_entity.type
_entity.pdbx_description
1 polymer ?
#
loop_
_entity_poly.entity_id
_entity_poly.type
_entity_poly.pdbx_seq_one_letter_code
_entity_poly.pdbx_strand_id
1 'polypeptide(L)'
;YYAYCNIRKKLRDTSRMLFGTDSMIEGMKQREKEVEMTPKSVSSATNLYMPSIMRDFPEFHYDEMKSRAENVLTSYLQSITKQNPALLSEGTRELKEQLRLRLEMLQNQSQKESFENIHIHRTEIHQYRKQRGRQSIVLQTAVEYFHALKENGKVIRGSEEHKEQAKYNVELVYIQDQDMIENQEDAGLGL
;
A
#
# COMPACT_ATOMS: atom_id res chain seq x y z
N TYR A 1 18.63 -11.55 3.94
CA TYR A 1 17.75 -10.61 3.20
C TYR A 1 16.51 -10.32 4.04
N TYR A 2 16.39 -9.09 4.50
CA TYR A 2 15.18 -8.63 5.18
C TYR A 2 14.29 -7.93 4.15
N ALA A 3 13.06 -8.37 4.02
CA ALA A 3 12.07 -7.75 3.17
C ALA A 3 11.08 -6.95 4.03
N TYR A 4 10.92 -5.69 3.71
CA TYR A 4 9.98 -4.78 4.37
C TYR A 4 8.86 -4.42 3.40
N CYS A 5 7.67 -4.23 3.94
CA CYS A 5 6.51 -3.82 3.14
C CYS A 5 6.13 -2.37 3.41
N ASN A 6 5.96 -1.63 2.36
CA ASN A 6 5.39 -0.29 2.38
C ASN A 6 4.08 -0.28 1.57
N ILE A 7 3.04 0.34 2.10
CA ILE A 7 1.71 0.36 1.49
C ILE A 7 1.37 1.78 1.09
N ARG A 8 1.01 1.96 -0.18
CA ARG A 8 0.47 3.22 -0.67
C ARG A 8 -0.86 2.97 -1.37
N LYS A 9 -1.92 3.58 -0.87
CA LYS A 9 -3.18 3.65 -1.61
C LYS A 9 -2.92 4.46 -2.88
N LYS A 10 -3.26 3.90 -4.04
CA LYS A 10 -3.18 4.66 -5.28
C LYS A 10 -4.22 5.77 -5.19
N LEU A 11 -3.75 7.00 -4.97
CA LEU A 11 -4.59 8.16 -4.74
C LEU A 11 -5.38 8.48 -6.00
N ARG A 12 -6.59 7.95 -6.09
CA ARG A 12 -7.63 8.50 -6.98
C ARG A 12 -8.27 9.76 -6.40
N ASP A 13 -8.13 9.99 -5.10
CA ASP A 13 -8.94 10.96 -4.36
C ASP A 13 -8.25 12.28 -4.00
N THR A 14 -6.92 12.43 -4.17
CA THR A 14 -6.25 13.70 -3.88
C THR A 14 -6.58 14.82 -4.86
N SER A 15 -6.98 14.49 -6.09
CA SER A 15 -7.45 15.50 -7.02
C SER A 15 -8.80 16.11 -6.62
N ARG A 16 -9.61 15.39 -5.84
CA ARG A 16 -10.88 15.92 -5.32
C ARG A 16 -10.71 16.93 -4.18
N MET A 17 -9.60 16.83 -3.43
CA MET A 17 -9.34 17.74 -2.31
C MET A 17 -8.56 19.01 -2.69
N LEU A 18 -7.79 18.98 -3.79
CA LEU A 18 -6.86 20.06 -4.15
C LEU A 18 -7.32 20.94 -5.32
N PHE A 19 -8.28 20.49 -6.13
CA PHE A 19 -8.71 21.23 -7.33
C PHE A 19 -10.23 21.33 -7.35
N GLY A 20 -10.73 22.57 -7.47
CA GLY A 20 -12.15 22.87 -7.61
C GLY A 20 -12.80 22.20 -8.83
N THR A 21 -14.12 22.34 -8.94
CA THR A 21 -15.03 21.61 -9.84
C THR A 21 -14.68 21.54 -11.33
N ASP A 22 -13.81 22.42 -11.86
CA ASP A 22 -13.43 22.44 -13.28
C ASP A 22 -12.42 21.35 -13.66
N SER A 23 -11.65 20.82 -12.70
CA SER A 23 -10.73 19.71 -12.93
C SER A 23 -11.42 18.33 -12.91
N MET A 24 -12.69 18.24 -12.51
CA MET A 24 -13.46 16.98 -12.51
C MET A 24 -13.65 16.42 -13.94
N ILE A 25 -13.81 17.28 -14.95
CA ILE A 25 -14.05 16.84 -16.34
C ILE A 25 -12.76 16.34 -16.98
N GLU A 26 -11.63 16.97 -16.72
CA GLU A 26 -10.31 16.49 -17.17
C GLU A 26 -9.88 15.22 -16.41
N GLY A 27 -10.13 15.15 -15.10
CA GLY A 27 -9.91 13.96 -14.30
C GLY A 27 -10.77 12.77 -14.73
N MET A 28 -12.00 12.99 -15.21
CA MET A 28 -12.86 11.95 -15.79
C MET A 28 -12.37 11.45 -17.15
N LYS A 29 -11.90 12.34 -18.03
CA LYS A 29 -11.32 11.96 -19.34
C LYS A 29 -9.99 11.20 -19.21
N GLN A 30 -9.17 11.54 -18.24
CA GLN A 30 -7.97 10.76 -17.90
C GLN A 30 -8.33 9.41 -17.26
N ARG A 31 -9.42 9.33 -16.49
CA ARG A 31 -9.95 8.08 -15.93
C ARG A 31 -10.40 7.09 -17.00
N GLU A 32 -11.11 7.52 -18.01
CA GLU A 32 -11.55 6.63 -19.09
C GLU A 32 -10.35 6.06 -19.86
N LYS A 33 -9.32 6.88 -20.12
CA LYS A 33 -8.06 6.41 -20.74
C LYS A 33 -7.25 5.48 -19.85
N GLU A 34 -7.18 5.73 -18.54
CA GLU A 34 -6.48 4.84 -17.60
C GLU A 34 -7.24 3.53 -17.36
N VAL A 35 -8.57 3.55 -17.33
CA VAL A 35 -9.41 2.34 -17.16
C VAL A 35 -9.34 1.43 -18.39
N GLU A 36 -9.26 2.00 -19.58
CA GLU A 36 -9.15 1.23 -20.82
C GLU A 36 -7.76 0.61 -21.04
N MET A 37 -6.69 1.22 -20.48
CA MET A 37 -5.31 0.74 -20.57
C MET A 37 -4.90 -0.19 -19.41
N THR A 38 -5.61 -0.17 -18.27
CA THR A 38 -5.17 -0.79 -17.03
C THR A 38 -5.23 -2.34 -17.03
N PRO A 39 -6.23 -3.04 -17.60
CA PRO A 39 -6.29 -4.51 -17.52
C PRO A 39 -5.20 -5.23 -18.31
N LYS A 40 -4.81 -4.68 -19.46
CA LYS A 40 -3.75 -5.27 -20.30
C LYS A 40 -2.34 -4.90 -19.85
N SER A 41 -2.18 -3.75 -19.19
CA SER A 41 -0.87 -3.25 -18.77
C SER A 41 -0.33 -3.93 -17.51
N VAL A 42 -1.19 -4.38 -16.59
CA VAL A 42 -0.75 -4.98 -15.32
C VAL A 42 -0.24 -6.40 -15.50
N SER A 43 -0.93 -7.26 -16.26
CA SER A 43 -0.40 -8.59 -16.58
C SER A 43 0.82 -8.54 -17.48
N SER A 44 0.92 -7.54 -18.38
CA SER A 44 2.14 -7.33 -19.17
C SER A 44 3.30 -6.82 -18.32
N ALA A 45 3.06 -6.02 -17.27
CA ALA A 45 4.10 -5.59 -16.33
C ALA A 45 4.67 -6.77 -15.53
N THR A 46 3.83 -7.69 -15.05
CA THR A 46 4.30 -8.92 -14.40
C THR A 46 5.24 -9.70 -15.32
N ASN A 47 4.83 -9.94 -16.57
CA ASN A 47 5.65 -10.66 -17.55
C ASN A 47 6.94 -9.90 -17.91
N LEU A 48 6.92 -8.58 -17.90
CA LEU A 48 8.07 -7.74 -18.19
C LEU A 48 9.13 -7.80 -17.09
N TYR A 49 8.72 -7.75 -15.82
CA TYR A 49 9.63 -7.65 -14.69
C TYR A 49 10.07 -8.99 -14.11
N MET A 50 9.27 -10.06 -14.26
CA MET A 50 9.57 -11.38 -13.69
C MET A 50 10.96 -11.92 -14.08
N PRO A 51 11.42 -11.87 -15.34
CA PRO A 51 12.75 -12.38 -15.68
C PRO A 51 13.87 -11.66 -14.93
N SER A 52 13.76 -10.35 -14.74
CA SER A 52 14.74 -9.56 -13.99
C SER A 52 14.71 -9.88 -12.50
N ILE A 53 13.54 -10.06 -11.93
CA ILE A 53 13.36 -10.43 -10.52
C ILE A 53 13.95 -11.81 -10.26
N MET A 54 13.62 -12.81 -11.09
CA MET A 54 14.12 -14.18 -10.95
C MET A 54 15.64 -14.27 -11.12
N ARG A 55 16.23 -13.44 -11.97
CA ARG A 55 17.68 -13.35 -12.12
C ARG A 55 18.35 -12.79 -10.87
N ASP A 56 17.77 -11.76 -10.27
CA ASP A 56 18.34 -11.06 -9.11
C ASP A 56 18.02 -11.78 -7.80
N PHE A 57 16.92 -12.50 -7.75
CA PHE A 57 16.44 -13.29 -6.62
C PHE A 57 16.04 -14.71 -7.07
N PRO A 58 17.02 -15.63 -7.24
CA PRO A 58 16.73 -17.00 -7.73
C PRO A 58 15.77 -17.81 -6.82
N GLU A 59 15.73 -17.49 -5.54
CA GLU A 59 14.87 -18.15 -4.54
C GLU A 59 13.50 -17.47 -4.42
N PHE A 60 13.16 -16.58 -5.34
CA PHE A 60 11.92 -15.85 -5.31
C PHE A 60 10.74 -16.71 -5.75
N HIS A 61 9.74 -16.80 -4.91
CA HIS A 61 8.46 -17.45 -5.20
C HIS A 61 7.35 -16.41 -5.33
N TYR A 62 6.82 -16.27 -6.53
CA TYR A 62 5.79 -15.27 -6.84
C TYR A 62 4.53 -15.42 -5.98
N ASP A 63 4.04 -16.64 -5.79
CA ASP A 63 2.83 -16.90 -5.00
C ASP A 63 3.03 -16.57 -3.51
N GLU A 64 4.21 -16.84 -2.98
CA GLU A 64 4.57 -16.49 -1.61
C GLU A 64 4.61 -14.97 -1.43
N MET A 65 5.18 -14.26 -2.38
CA MET A 65 5.24 -12.80 -2.36
C MET A 65 3.86 -12.16 -2.48
N LYS A 66 2.99 -12.70 -3.33
CA LYS A 66 1.59 -12.27 -3.41
C LYS A 66 0.90 -12.42 -2.06
N SER A 67 0.98 -13.61 -1.47
CA SER A 67 0.38 -13.91 -0.17
C SER A 67 0.90 -12.96 0.91
N ARG A 68 2.20 -12.68 0.90
CA ARG A 68 2.82 -11.74 1.84
C ARG A 68 2.29 -10.33 1.67
N ALA A 69 2.21 -9.81 0.44
CA ALA A 69 1.66 -8.49 0.15
C ALA A 69 0.19 -8.38 0.55
N GLU A 70 -0.61 -9.41 0.28
CA GLU A 70 -2.03 -9.48 0.65
C GLU A 70 -2.22 -9.51 2.17
N ASN A 71 -1.40 -10.27 2.89
CA ASN A 71 -1.43 -10.34 4.35
C ASN A 71 -1.06 -9.01 5.00
N VAL A 72 -0.05 -8.33 4.48
CA VAL A 72 0.36 -7.02 4.99
C VAL A 72 -0.74 -5.99 4.76
N LEU A 73 -1.32 -5.93 3.56
CA LEU A 73 -2.42 -5.02 3.26
C LEU A 73 -3.63 -5.28 4.16
N THR A 74 -4.04 -6.53 4.29
CA THR A 74 -5.18 -6.91 5.15
C THR A 74 -4.93 -6.53 6.60
N SER A 75 -3.74 -6.84 7.13
CA SER A 75 -3.37 -6.51 8.52
C SER A 75 -3.28 -4.99 8.74
N TYR A 76 -2.84 -4.23 7.75
CA TYR A 76 -2.84 -2.76 7.80
C TYR A 76 -4.25 -2.18 7.91
N LEU A 77 -5.17 -2.65 7.07
CA LEU A 77 -6.57 -2.20 7.11
C LEU A 77 -7.27 -2.62 8.41
N GLN A 78 -6.98 -3.82 8.89
CA GLN A 78 -7.48 -4.30 10.20
C GLN A 78 -6.91 -3.49 11.37
N SER A 79 -5.65 -3.09 11.31
CA SER A 79 -5.02 -2.23 12.32
C SER A 79 -5.75 -0.89 12.46
N ILE A 80 -6.17 -0.30 11.34
CA ILE A 80 -6.96 0.92 11.34
C ILE A 80 -8.35 0.66 11.94
N THR A 81 -9.04 -0.37 11.46
CA THR A 81 -10.39 -0.73 11.91
C THR A 81 -10.46 -1.00 13.40
N LYS A 82 -9.48 -1.73 13.94
CA LYS A 82 -9.38 -2.08 15.37
C LYS A 82 -8.66 -1.03 16.21
N GLN A 83 -8.13 0.01 15.58
CA GLN A 83 -7.30 1.03 16.24
C GLN A 83 -6.12 0.41 17.03
N ASN A 84 -5.53 -0.64 16.48
CA ASN A 84 -4.45 -1.38 17.10
C ASN A 84 -3.28 -1.58 16.13
N PRO A 85 -2.19 -0.82 16.26
CA PRO A 85 -1.05 -0.91 15.36
C PRO A 85 -0.29 -2.25 15.49
N ALA A 86 -0.47 -2.98 16.58
CA ALA A 86 0.17 -4.29 16.80
C ALA A 86 -0.37 -5.39 15.87
N LEU A 87 -1.52 -5.17 15.22
CA LEU A 87 -2.08 -6.12 14.26
C LEU A 87 -1.35 -6.11 12.92
N LEU A 88 -0.54 -5.09 12.61
CA LEU A 88 0.26 -5.04 11.40
C LEU A 88 1.26 -6.19 11.39
N SER A 89 1.16 -7.08 10.39
CA SER A 89 1.95 -8.31 10.33
C SER A 89 3.45 -8.02 10.16
N GLU A 90 3.77 -7.06 9.30
CA GLU A 90 5.12 -6.59 9.06
C GLU A 90 5.08 -5.21 8.40
N GLY A 91 6.19 -4.49 8.40
CA GLY A 91 6.28 -3.21 7.71
C GLY A 91 7.61 -2.52 7.94
N THR A 92 7.94 -1.60 7.03
CA THR A 92 9.03 -0.66 7.21
C THR A 92 8.75 0.26 8.39
N ARG A 93 9.80 0.89 8.89
CA ARG A 93 9.67 1.95 9.90
C ARG A 93 8.72 3.05 9.44
N GLU A 94 8.82 3.42 8.16
CA GLU A 94 7.94 4.43 7.53
C GLU A 94 6.47 3.98 7.54
N LEU A 95 6.17 2.73 7.18
CA LEU A 95 4.81 2.22 7.20
C LEU A 95 4.24 2.19 8.61
N LYS A 96 5.03 1.76 9.60
CA LYS A 96 4.63 1.74 11.01
C LYS A 96 4.34 3.15 11.51
N GLU A 97 5.17 4.11 11.14
CA GLU A 97 4.99 5.51 11.50
C GLU A 97 3.76 6.13 10.82
N GLN A 98 3.53 5.85 9.54
CA GLN A 98 2.32 6.28 8.83
C GLN A 98 1.04 5.74 9.51
N LEU A 99 1.06 4.46 9.91
CA LEU A 99 -0.06 3.86 10.63
C LEU A 99 -0.28 4.54 11.99
N ARG A 100 0.78 4.77 12.74
CA ARG A 100 0.73 5.46 14.04
C ARG A 100 0.13 6.86 13.90
N LEU A 101 0.61 7.64 12.94
CA LEU A 101 0.11 9.00 12.66
C LEU A 101 -1.36 8.97 12.22
N ARG A 102 -1.74 7.99 11.40
CA ARG A 102 -3.14 7.82 10.99
C ARG A 102 -4.05 7.57 12.18
N LEU A 103 -3.68 6.66 13.07
CA LEU A 103 -4.46 6.33 14.26
C LEU A 103 -4.55 7.53 15.23
N GLU A 104 -3.45 8.23 15.43
CA GLU A 104 -3.40 9.45 16.25
C GLU A 104 -4.30 10.55 15.69
N MET A 105 -4.29 10.78 14.38
CA MET A 105 -5.17 11.73 13.71
C MET A 105 -6.65 11.38 13.89
N LEU A 106 -7.02 10.12 13.71
CA LEU A 106 -8.38 9.64 13.91
C LEU A 106 -8.83 9.85 15.37
N GLN A 107 -7.96 9.54 16.33
CA GLN A 107 -8.24 9.73 17.74
C GLN A 107 -8.42 11.21 18.10
N ASN A 108 -7.55 12.10 17.61
CA ASN A 108 -7.59 13.53 17.86
C ASN A 108 -8.86 14.19 17.29
N GLN A 109 -9.39 13.64 16.20
CA GLN A 109 -10.61 14.10 15.56
C GLN A 109 -11.88 13.40 16.06
N SER A 110 -11.75 12.52 17.05
CA SER A 110 -12.87 11.67 17.52
C SER A 110 -13.53 10.87 16.40
N GLN A 111 -12.73 10.43 15.44
CA GLN A 111 -13.15 9.68 14.27
C GLN A 111 -12.80 8.20 14.38
N LYS A 112 -13.62 7.37 13.74
CA LYS A 112 -13.38 5.92 13.57
C LYS A 112 -13.45 5.57 12.10
N GLU A 113 -12.40 4.93 11.60
CA GLU A 113 -12.35 4.40 10.24
C GLU A 113 -12.43 2.87 10.28
N SER A 114 -13.28 2.31 9.44
CA SER A 114 -13.46 0.85 9.37
C SER A 114 -13.37 0.34 7.94
N PHE A 115 -12.77 -0.83 7.80
CA PHE A 115 -12.70 -1.63 6.59
C PHE A 115 -13.22 -3.01 6.91
N GLU A 116 -14.41 -3.35 6.45
CA GLU A 116 -15.09 -4.61 6.76
C GLU A 116 -15.26 -5.47 5.49
N ASN A 117 -15.32 -6.78 5.69
CA ASN A 117 -15.45 -7.75 4.59
C ASN A 117 -14.44 -7.53 3.47
N ILE A 118 -13.18 -7.45 3.84
CA ILE A 118 -12.07 -7.23 2.91
C ILE A 118 -11.95 -8.45 2.00
N HIS A 119 -12.07 -8.22 0.69
CA HIS A 119 -11.89 -9.25 -0.33
C HIS A 119 -10.87 -8.79 -1.36
N ILE A 120 -9.83 -9.60 -1.55
CA ILE A 120 -8.77 -9.33 -2.51
C ILE A 120 -9.13 -10.05 -3.82
N HIS A 121 -9.24 -9.28 -4.89
CA HIS A 121 -9.58 -9.81 -6.21
C HIS A 121 -8.35 -10.23 -7.00
N ARG A 122 -7.30 -9.41 -6.95
CA ARG A 122 -6.13 -9.60 -7.80
C ARG A 122 -4.91 -8.90 -7.22
N THR A 123 -3.77 -9.58 -7.28
CA THR A 123 -2.45 -9.03 -6.94
C THR A 123 -1.47 -9.35 -8.04
N GLU A 124 -0.81 -8.32 -8.57
CA GLU A 124 0.13 -8.45 -9.68
C GLU A 124 1.34 -7.56 -9.49
N ILE A 125 2.46 -7.93 -10.08
CA ILE A 125 3.65 -7.10 -10.11
C ILE A 125 3.37 -5.89 -11.00
N HIS A 126 3.54 -4.71 -10.43
CA HIS A 126 3.35 -3.44 -11.11
C HIS A 126 4.66 -2.81 -11.54
N GLN A 127 5.71 -2.91 -10.71
CA GLN A 127 7.01 -2.33 -10.96
C GLN A 127 8.11 -3.07 -10.20
N TYR A 128 9.29 -3.11 -10.81
CA TYR A 128 10.54 -3.51 -10.18
C TYR A 128 11.55 -2.38 -10.29
N ARG A 129 12.07 -1.92 -9.15
CA ARG A 129 13.02 -0.81 -9.06
C ARG A 129 14.32 -1.29 -8.49
N LYS A 130 15.41 -0.89 -9.14
CA LYS A 130 16.77 -1.08 -8.63
C LYS A 130 17.37 0.27 -8.30
N GLN A 131 17.75 0.44 -7.06
CA GLN A 131 18.55 1.57 -6.60
C GLN A 131 19.78 1.02 -5.88
N ARG A 132 20.79 1.83 -5.71
CA ARG A 132 22.05 1.44 -5.07
C ARG A 132 21.76 0.97 -3.63
N GLY A 133 22.02 -0.34 -3.36
CA GLY A 133 21.78 -0.95 -2.04
C GLY A 133 20.31 -1.18 -1.67
N ARG A 134 19.36 -0.81 -2.53
CA ARG A 134 17.93 -0.99 -2.30
C ARG A 134 17.26 -1.49 -3.58
N GLN A 135 16.55 -2.59 -3.45
CA GLN A 135 15.72 -3.13 -4.52
C GLN A 135 14.28 -3.19 -4.01
N SER A 136 13.32 -2.82 -4.84
CA SER A 136 11.93 -2.89 -4.46
C SER A 136 11.07 -3.47 -5.57
N ILE A 137 10.12 -4.31 -5.15
CA ILE A 137 9.10 -4.89 -6.00
C ILE A 137 7.77 -4.30 -5.55
N VAL A 138 7.09 -3.62 -6.46
CA VAL A 138 5.77 -3.04 -6.21
C VAL A 138 4.72 -4.00 -6.77
N LEU A 139 3.86 -4.51 -5.88
CA LEU A 139 2.69 -5.28 -6.24
C LEU A 139 1.45 -4.39 -6.17
N GLN A 140 0.60 -4.44 -7.18
CA GLN A 140 -0.69 -3.76 -7.15
C GLN A 140 -1.78 -4.77 -6.77
N THR A 141 -2.49 -4.47 -5.70
CA THR A 141 -3.58 -5.29 -5.17
C THR A 141 -4.90 -4.58 -5.34
N ALA A 142 -5.82 -5.22 -6.05
CA ALA A 142 -7.22 -4.78 -6.15
C ALA A 142 -8.02 -5.42 -5.03
N VAL A 143 -8.73 -4.60 -4.27
CA VAL A 143 -9.47 -5.01 -3.08
C VAL A 143 -10.86 -4.39 -3.08
N GLU A 144 -11.80 -5.11 -2.49
CA GLU A 144 -13.17 -4.67 -2.24
C GLU A 144 -13.45 -4.78 -0.75
N TYR A 145 -14.12 -3.80 -0.20
CA TYR A 145 -14.50 -3.76 1.20
C TYR A 145 -15.66 -2.78 1.44
N PHE A 146 -16.27 -2.85 2.61
CA PHE A 146 -17.08 -1.76 3.14
C PHE A 146 -16.18 -0.79 3.88
N HIS A 147 -16.10 0.44 3.44
CA HIS A 147 -15.29 1.49 4.06
C HIS A 147 -16.18 2.59 4.61
N ALA A 148 -16.05 2.88 5.89
CA ALA A 148 -16.76 3.99 6.53
C ALA A 148 -15.80 4.77 7.45
N LEU A 149 -15.88 6.09 7.35
CA LEU A 149 -15.30 7.02 8.31
C LEU A 149 -16.45 7.65 9.08
N LYS A 150 -16.44 7.45 10.40
CA LYS A 150 -17.45 7.97 11.31
C LYS A 150 -16.88 9.05 12.21
N GLU A 151 -17.69 10.06 12.45
CA GLU A 151 -17.46 11.08 13.46
C GLU A 151 -18.69 11.20 14.34
N ASN A 152 -18.52 11.12 15.66
CA ASN A 152 -19.64 11.12 16.61
C ASN A 152 -20.77 10.13 16.26
N GLY A 153 -20.39 8.95 15.76
CA GLY A 153 -21.31 7.88 15.37
C GLY A 153 -22.00 8.04 14.02
N LYS A 154 -21.78 9.15 13.31
CA LYS A 154 -22.33 9.38 11.97
C LYS A 154 -21.29 9.11 10.89
N VAL A 155 -21.69 8.44 9.81
CA VAL A 155 -20.84 8.24 8.64
C VAL A 155 -20.66 9.57 7.92
N ILE A 156 -19.39 10.05 7.84
CA ILE A 156 -19.02 11.28 7.14
C ILE A 156 -18.35 11.00 5.80
N ARG A 157 -17.87 9.78 5.59
CA ARG A 157 -17.27 9.33 4.33
C ARG A 157 -17.46 7.82 4.17
N GLY A 158 -17.61 7.37 2.94
CA GLY A 158 -17.80 5.95 2.62
C GLY A 158 -19.24 5.48 2.91
N SER A 159 -19.42 4.18 3.07
CA SER A 159 -20.70 3.55 3.31
C SER A 159 -20.52 2.21 4.03
N GLU A 160 -21.43 1.89 4.96
CA GLU A 160 -21.50 0.56 5.56
C GLU A 160 -22.35 -0.41 4.74
N GLU A 161 -23.12 0.10 3.77
CA GLU A 161 -24.05 -0.68 2.95
C GLU A 161 -23.57 -0.92 1.53
N HIS A 162 -22.67 -0.08 1.03
CA HIS A 162 -22.14 -0.17 -0.33
C HIS A 162 -20.64 -0.47 -0.30
N LYS A 163 -20.25 -1.47 -1.07
CA LYS A 163 -18.85 -1.85 -1.24
C LYS A 163 -18.09 -0.82 -2.06
N GLU A 164 -16.86 -0.58 -1.65
CA GLU A 164 -15.90 0.25 -2.36
C GLU A 164 -14.79 -0.64 -2.93
N GLN A 165 -14.42 -0.36 -4.17
CA GLN A 165 -13.25 -0.99 -4.80
C GLN A 165 -12.06 -0.04 -4.75
N ALA A 166 -10.92 -0.54 -4.36
CA ALA A 166 -9.67 0.21 -4.28
C ALA A 166 -8.49 -0.59 -4.81
N LYS A 167 -7.46 0.13 -5.24
CA LYS A 167 -6.16 -0.44 -5.62
C LYS A 167 -5.09 0.11 -4.71
N TYR A 168 -4.29 -0.80 -4.16
CA TYR A 168 -3.14 -0.47 -3.32
C TYR A 168 -1.86 -0.93 -3.98
N ASN A 169 -0.82 -0.13 -3.88
CA ASN A 169 0.53 -0.54 -4.21
C ASN A 169 1.21 -0.98 -2.91
N VAL A 170 1.57 -2.25 -2.85
CA VAL A 170 2.36 -2.82 -1.77
C VAL A 170 3.78 -2.95 -2.25
N GLU A 171 4.71 -2.22 -1.66
CA GLU A 171 6.12 -2.25 -2.01
C GLU A 171 6.86 -3.18 -1.05
N LEU A 172 7.47 -4.23 -1.61
CA LEU A 172 8.40 -5.10 -0.92
C LEU A 172 9.81 -4.57 -1.14
N VAL A 173 10.49 -4.19 -0.07
CA VAL A 173 11.81 -3.59 -0.12
C VAL A 173 12.85 -4.59 0.35
N TYR A 174 13.89 -4.79 -0.46
CA TYR A 174 15.07 -5.58 -0.12
C TYR A 174 16.25 -4.62 0.10
N ILE A 175 16.80 -4.64 1.30
CA ILE A 175 17.96 -3.85 1.67
C ILE A 175 19.13 -4.81 1.88
N GLN A 176 20.23 -4.60 1.17
CA GLN A 176 21.33 -5.55 1.14
C GLN A 176 22.18 -5.56 2.41
N ASP A 177 22.31 -4.49 3.16
CA ASP A 177 23.23 -4.37 4.29
C ASP A 177 22.67 -3.54 5.43
N GLN A 178 21.53 -3.96 5.99
CA GLN A 178 20.93 -3.25 7.13
C GLN A 178 21.83 -3.32 8.38
N ASP A 179 22.52 -4.44 8.58
CA ASP A 179 23.43 -4.61 9.70
C ASP A 179 24.66 -3.68 9.66
N MET A 180 25.04 -3.19 8.47
CA MET A 180 26.15 -2.24 8.31
C MET A 180 25.69 -0.79 8.55
N ILE A 181 24.43 -0.48 8.29
CA ILE A 181 23.89 0.88 8.48
C ILE A 181 23.60 1.16 9.95
N GLU A 182 23.02 0.19 10.68
CA GLU A 182 22.81 0.30 12.12
C GLU A 182 24.12 0.40 12.90
N ASN A 183 25.14 -0.35 12.50
CA ASN A 183 26.47 -0.28 13.12
C ASN A 183 27.24 1.02 12.78
N GLN A 184 26.91 1.73 11.71
CA GLN A 184 27.51 3.03 11.38
C GLN A 184 26.85 4.18 12.12
N GLU A 185 25.56 4.12 12.41
CA GLU A 185 24.87 5.12 13.22
C GLU A 185 25.30 5.04 14.69
N ASP A 186 25.50 3.85 15.24
CA ASP A 186 26.03 3.65 16.59
C ASP A 186 27.53 4.02 16.73
N ALA A 187 28.31 3.85 15.67
CA ALA A 187 29.73 4.24 15.67
C ALA A 187 29.96 5.75 15.50
N GLY A 188 28.97 6.50 15.01
CA GLY A 188 29.04 7.95 14.78
C GLY A 188 28.69 8.82 16.00
N LEU A 189 28.23 8.22 17.10
CA LEU A 189 27.88 8.96 18.34
C LEU A 189 28.93 8.87 19.45
N GLY A 190 30.13 8.42 19.12
CA GLY A 190 31.24 8.28 20.05
C GLY A 190 32.45 9.20 19.77
N LEU A 191 32.21 10.53 19.68
CA LEU A 191 33.26 11.58 19.81
C LEU A 191 32.67 12.85 20.39
#